data_8c8293b0f0e8ae8547876f53c92ec9f0
#
_entry.id   8c8293b0f0e8ae8547876f53c92ec9f0
#
_cell.length_a   1.000
_cell.length_b   1.000
_cell.length_c   1.000
_cell.angle_alpha   90.00
_cell.angle_beta   90.00
_cell.angle_gamma   90.00
#
_symmetry.space_group_name_H-M   'P 1'
#
loop_
_entity.id
_entity.type
_entity.pdbx_description
1 polymer ?
#
loop_
_entity_poly.entity_id
_entity_poly.type
_entity_poly.pdbx_seq_one_letter_code
_entity_poly.pdbx_strand_id
1 'polypeptide(L)'
;MSHFVQKTPFVVPTTDGKLIEEHIGLASTGEDNLSIAHMIAPPGWNEPHQTPTFDEYTLVSRGKKLVEVDGEEVILEGGQSILIKGGTRVRYSNPFDQECE
;
A
#
# COMPACT_ATOMS: atom_id res chain seq x y z
N MET A 1 -6.07 27.50 6.97
CA MET A 1 -5.95 26.40 7.95
C MET A 1 -4.54 25.84 7.89
N SER A 2 -3.89 25.67 9.03
CA SER A 2 -2.52 25.23 9.08
C SER A 2 -2.36 23.69 9.09
N HIS A 3 -3.37 22.95 9.52
CA HIS A 3 -3.27 21.50 9.66
C HIS A 3 -4.66 20.85 9.68
N PHE A 4 -4.64 19.54 9.51
CA PHE A 4 -5.83 18.69 9.60
C PHE A 4 -5.45 17.39 10.32
N VAL A 5 -6.29 16.94 11.24
CA VAL A 5 -6.10 15.66 11.93
C VAL A 5 -7.17 14.68 11.44
N GLN A 6 -6.74 13.58 10.80
CA GLN A 6 -7.68 12.55 10.36
C GLN A 6 -7.97 11.59 11.51
N LYS A 7 -9.20 11.65 12.02
CA LYS A 7 -9.66 10.80 13.13
C LYS A 7 -10.44 9.59 12.65
N THR A 8 -11.00 9.64 11.44
CA THR A 8 -11.88 8.59 10.92
C THR A 8 -11.54 8.36 9.45
N PRO A 9 -10.49 7.57 9.15
CA PRO A 9 -10.09 7.33 7.77
C PRO A 9 -11.22 6.66 6.97
N PHE A 10 -11.21 6.89 5.67
CA PHE A 10 -12.17 6.25 4.77
C PHE A 10 -11.77 4.80 4.54
N VAL A 11 -12.66 3.86 4.86
CA VAL A 11 -12.41 2.44 4.61
C VAL A 11 -12.79 2.12 3.18
N VAL A 12 -11.80 1.73 2.38
CA VAL A 12 -12.02 1.38 0.97
C VAL A 12 -12.63 -0.01 0.91
N PRO A 13 -13.78 -0.20 0.23
CA PRO A 13 -14.36 -1.54 0.09
C PRO A 13 -13.42 -2.48 -0.66
N THR A 14 -13.24 -3.70 -0.12
CA THR A 14 -12.44 -4.74 -0.76
C THR A 14 -13.19 -6.05 -0.74
N THR A 15 -12.86 -6.96 -1.68
CA THR A 15 -13.44 -8.29 -1.77
C THR A 15 -12.42 -9.39 -1.51
N ASP A 16 -11.14 -9.04 -1.27
CA ASP A 16 -10.03 -9.97 -1.13
C ASP A 16 -9.50 -10.10 0.29
N GLY A 17 -10.21 -9.53 1.27
CA GLY A 17 -9.84 -9.60 2.68
C GLY A 17 -8.80 -8.57 3.12
N LYS A 18 -8.29 -7.74 2.20
CA LYS A 18 -7.33 -6.69 2.54
C LYS A 18 -8.06 -5.52 3.21
N LEU A 19 -7.51 -5.03 4.32
CA LEU A 19 -7.95 -3.77 4.91
C LEU A 19 -7.21 -2.62 4.22
N ILE A 20 -7.95 -1.62 3.78
CA ILE A 20 -7.39 -0.37 3.23
C ILE A 20 -8.11 0.79 3.89
N GLU A 21 -7.37 1.60 4.64
CA GLU A 21 -7.88 2.81 5.28
C GLU A 21 -7.16 4.01 4.67
N GLU A 22 -7.88 4.78 3.87
CA GLU A 22 -7.33 6.00 3.28
C GLU A 22 -7.40 7.13 4.29
N HIS A 23 -6.25 7.56 4.77
CA HIS A 23 -6.15 8.67 5.71
C HIS A 23 -6.22 10.01 5.00
N ILE A 24 -5.51 10.15 3.91
CA ILE A 24 -5.47 11.37 3.09
C ILE A 24 -5.60 10.95 1.64
N GLY A 25 -6.47 11.61 0.88
CA GLY A 25 -6.70 11.32 -0.52
C GLY A 25 -8.06 11.83 -0.97
N LEU A 26 -8.42 11.56 -2.23
CA LEU A 26 -9.65 12.11 -2.81
C LEU A 26 -10.91 11.67 -2.06
N ALA A 27 -10.98 10.40 -1.66
CA ALA A 27 -12.18 9.87 -1.01
C ALA A 27 -12.34 10.35 0.43
N SER A 28 -11.23 10.52 1.17
CA SER A 28 -11.28 10.86 2.60
C SER A 28 -11.24 12.36 2.86
N THR A 29 -10.35 13.10 2.20
CA THR A 29 -10.10 14.52 2.49
C THR A 29 -10.25 15.44 1.28
N GLY A 30 -10.48 14.88 0.08
CA GLY A 30 -10.54 15.65 -1.16
C GLY A 30 -9.18 16.07 -1.70
N GLU A 31 -8.09 15.55 -1.12
CA GLU A 31 -6.73 15.88 -1.54
C GLU A 31 -6.33 15.06 -2.77
N ASP A 32 -5.86 15.71 -3.84
CA ASP A 32 -5.47 15.05 -5.08
C ASP A 32 -3.96 15.08 -5.36
N ASN A 33 -3.16 15.78 -4.55
CA ASN A 33 -1.71 15.83 -4.73
C ASN A 33 -1.02 14.59 -4.16
N LEU A 34 -1.58 14.02 -3.09
CA LEU A 34 -0.98 12.91 -2.35
C LEU A 34 -2.10 12.06 -1.74
N SER A 35 -1.87 10.76 -1.67
CA SER A 35 -2.72 9.89 -0.86
C SER A 35 -1.87 9.08 0.11
N ILE A 36 -2.41 8.86 1.31
CA ILE A 36 -1.77 8.06 2.35
C ILE A 36 -2.80 7.06 2.85
N ALA A 37 -2.44 5.77 2.82
CA ALA A 37 -3.32 4.71 3.27
C ALA A 37 -2.59 3.75 4.19
N HIS A 38 -3.30 3.30 5.22
CA HIS A 38 -2.89 2.19 6.08
C HIS A 38 -3.52 0.92 5.54
N MET A 39 -2.74 -0.15 5.43
CA MET A 39 -3.20 -1.40 4.84
C MET A 39 -2.79 -2.59 5.68
N ILE A 40 -3.66 -3.60 5.76
CA ILE A 40 -3.34 -4.90 6.31
C ILE A 40 -3.72 -5.94 5.27
N ALA A 41 -2.73 -6.71 4.81
CA ALA A 41 -2.93 -7.78 3.84
C ALA A 41 -2.90 -9.13 4.53
N PRO A 42 -3.94 -9.98 4.34
CA PRO A 42 -3.95 -11.30 4.94
C PRO A 42 -2.94 -12.23 4.26
N PRO A 43 -2.60 -13.38 4.92
CA PRO A 43 -1.78 -14.40 4.28
C PRO A 43 -2.40 -14.84 2.95
N GLY A 44 -1.56 -15.01 1.93
CA GLY A 44 -2.01 -15.45 0.60
C GLY A 44 -2.58 -14.33 -0.27
N TRP A 45 -2.65 -13.12 0.22
CA TRP A 45 -3.17 -12.00 -0.57
C TRP A 45 -2.24 -11.67 -1.74
N ASN A 46 -2.85 -11.37 -2.90
CA ASN A 46 -2.11 -10.85 -4.05
C ASN A 46 -3.01 -9.93 -4.88
N GLU A 47 -2.41 -9.18 -5.78
CA GLU A 47 -3.10 -8.29 -6.70
C GLU A 47 -2.55 -8.46 -8.11
N PRO A 48 -3.26 -7.97 -9.15
CA PRO A 48 -2.71 -7.93 -10.50
C PRO A 48 -1.52 -6.96 -10.60
N HIS A 49 -0.65 -7.18 -11.58
CA HIS A 49 0.41 -6.23 -11.89
C HIS A 49 -0.19 -4.89 -12.32
N GLN A 50 0.47 -3.81 -11.92
CA GLN A 50 0.06 -2.44 -12.26
C GLN A 50 1.28 -1.64 -12.71
N THR A 51 1.02 -0.56 -13.44
CA THR A 51 2.07 0.40 -13.82
C THR A 51 1.56 1.80 -13.49
N PRO A 52 1.61 2.19 -12.20
CA PRO A 52 1.14 3.52 -11.80
C PRO A 52 1.96 4.62 -12.46
N THR A 53 1.33 5.75 -12.75
CA THR A 53 2.01 6.90 -13.35
C THR A 53 2.70 7.79 -12.30
N PHE A 54 2.47 7.53 -11.03
CA PHE A 54 3.00 8.31 -9.91
C PHE A 54 3.97 7.46 -9.09
N ASP A 55 4.81 8.13 -8.29
CA ASP A 55 5.72 7.46 -7.36
C ASP A 55 4.94 6.85 -6.20
N GLU A 56 5.36 5.66 -5.78
CA GLU A 56 4.80 4.98 -4.61
C GLU A 56 5.86 4.79 -3.54
N TYR A 57 5.47 5.05 -2.30
CA TYR A 57 6.31 4.88 -1.11
C TYR A 57 5.60 3.87 -0.20
N THR A 58 6.27 2.76 0.11
CA THR A 58 5.68 1.74 0.97
C THR A 58 6.63 1.44 2.12
N LEU A 59 6.10 1.52 3.34
CA LEU A 59 6.79 1.12 4.56
C LEU A 59 6.05 -0.10 5.13
N VAL A 60 6.78 -1.18 5.39
CA VAL A 60 6.23 -2.34 6.09
C VAL A 60 6.54 -2.16 7.57
N SER A 61 5.50 -2.10 8.39
CA SER A 61 5.65 -1.98 9.85
C SER A 61 5.70 -3.33 10.54
N ARG A 62 5.02 -4.35 9.96
CA ARG A 62 4.90 -5.67 10.57
C ARG A 62 4.70 -6.73 9.48
N GLY A 63 5.33 -7.89 9.65
CA GLY A 63 5.23 -8.99 8.69
C GLY A 63 6.20 -8.84 7.54
N LYS A 64 5.88 -9.50 6.43
CA LYS A 64 6.69 -9.48 5.21
C LYS A 64 5.79 -9.21 4.01
N LYS A 65 6.34 -8.53 3.02
CA LYS A 65 5.65 -8.28 1.75
C LYS A 65 6.59 -8.63 0.59
N LEU A 66 6.07 -9.34 -0.39
CA LEU A 66 6.78 -9.57 -1.64
C LEU A 66 6.39 -8.46 -2.61
N VAL A 67 7.39 -7.82 -3.19
CA VAL A 67 7.20 -6.77 -4.20
C VAL A 67 7.92 -7.23 -5.46
N GLU A 68 7.18 -7.40 -6.54
CA GLU A 68 7.74 -7.71 -7.85
C GLU A 68 7.87 -6.39 -8.61
N VAL A 69 9.11 -6.02 -8.94
CA VAL A 69 9.45 -4.74 -9.57
C VAL A 69 10.18 -5.03 -10.87
N ASP A 70 9.55 -4.76 -12.01
CA ASP A 70 10.12 -5.01 -13.33
C ASP A 70 10.70 -6.43 -13.47
N GLY A 71 9.99 -7.43 -12.92
CA GLY A 71 10.42 -8.82 -12.96
C GLY A 71 11.39 -9.24 -11.86
N GLU A 72 11.87 -8.33 -11.02
CA GLU A 72 12.68 -8.63 -9.85
C GLU A 72 11.80 -8.83 -8.63
N GLU A 73 12.14 -9.82 -7.78
CA GLU A 73 11.46 -10.05 -6.53
C GLU A 73 12.22 -9.40 -5.38
N VAL A 74 11.52 -8.56 -4.61
CA VAL A 74 12.06 -7.89 -3.43
C VAL A 74 11.19 -8.26 -2.23
N ILE A 75 11.80 -8.72 -1.14
CA ILE A 75 11.06 -8.99 0.09
C ILE A 75 11.33 -7.86 1.07
N LEU A 76 10.27 -7.19 1.50
CA LEU A 76 10.32 -6.19 2.56
C LEU A 76 9.90 -6.83 3.88
N GLU A 77 10.67 -6.56 4.92
CA GLU A 77 10.35 -6.98 6.28
C GLU A 77 10.02 -5.77 7.15
N GLY A 78 9.45 -6.02 8.32
CA GLY A 78 9.06 -4.95 9.23
C GLY A 78 10.18 -3.95 9.47
N GLY A 79 9.87 -2.66 9.33
CA GLY A 79 10.83 -1.56 9.46
C GLY A 79 11.50 -1.17 8.15
N GLN A 80 11.28 -1.89 7.06
CA GLN A 80 11.88 -1.59 5.76
C GLN A 80 10.88 -0.89 4.83
N SER A 81 11.41 -0.13 3.88
CA SER A 81 10.59 0.62 2.93
C SER A 81 11.16 0.53 1.51
N ILE A 82 10.29 0.81 0.54
CA ILE A 82 10.67 0.84 -0.87
C ILE A 82 10.07 2.08 -1.53
N LEU A 83 10.84 2.68 -2.43
CA LEU A 83 10.34 3.72 -3.34
C LEU A 83 10.28 3.12 -4.74
N ILE A 84 9.11 3.20 -5.37
CA ILE A 84 8.91 2.76 -6.74
C ILE A 84 8.55 3.98 -7.57
N LYS A 85 9.36 4.27 -8.59
CA LYS A 85 9.15 5.43 -9.47
C LYS A 85 7.95 5.18 -10.39
N GLY A 86 7.25 6.24 -10.70
CA GLY A 86 6.14 6.19 -11.65
C GLY A 86 6.57 5.61 -12.99
N GLY A 87 5.70 4.84 -13.62
CA GLY A 87 5.98 4.14 -14.86
C GLY A 87 6.64 2.77 -14.69
N THR A 88 6.89 2.35 -13.45
CA THR A 88 7.46 1.04 -13.14
C THR A 88 6.36 0.01 -12.98
N ARG A 89 6.52 -1.18 -13.56
CA ARG A 89 5.58 -2.27 -13.39
C ARG A 89 5.81 -2.93 -12.04
N VAL A 90 4.75 -3.02 -11.23
CA VAL A 90 4.85 -3.50 -9.86
C VAL A 90 3.67 -4.41 -9.50
N ARG A 91 3.92 -5.38 -8.64
CA ARG A 91 2.89 -6.19 -8.00
C ARG A 91 3.29 -6.44 -6.56
N TYR A 92 2.34 -6.14 -5.65
CA TYR A 92 2.48 -6.44 -4.23
C TYR A 92 1.75 -7.74 -3.92
N SER A 93 2.31 -8.54 -3.01
CA SER A 93 1.65 -9.76 -2.54
C SER A 93 2.14 -10.14 -1.15
N ASN A 94 1.35 -10.97 -0.48
CA ASN A 94 1.72 -11.56 0.81
C ASN A 94 1.64 -13.08 0.69
N PRO A 95 2.64 -13.75 0.10
CA PRO A 95 2.65 -15.21 -0.01
C PRO A 95 3.08 -15.91 1.28
N PHE A 96 3.25 -15.17 2.35
CA PHE A 96 3.71 -15.68 3.63
C PHE A 96 2.53 -16.08 4.51
N ASP A 97 2.80 -16.61 5.70
CA ASP A 97 1.81 -17.19 6.58
C ASP A 97 1.28 -16.25 7.68
N GLN A 98 1.69 -14.98 7.65
CA GLN A 98 1.27 -13.96 8.61
C GLN A 98 0.76 -12.73 7.88
N GLU A 99 -0.07 -11.95 8.59
CA GLU A 99 -0.51 -10.65 8.08
C GLU A 99 0.67 -9.72 7.86
N CYS A 100 0.54 -8.83 6.88
CA CYS A 100 1.50 -7.79 6.58
C CYS A 100 0.83 -6.43 6.71
N GLU A 101 1.46 -5.55 7.47
CA GLU A 101 0.96 -4.20 7.71
C GLU A 101 1.94 -3.17 7.19
#